data_fd74bb3858710d62ba3bcce45878d87b
#
_entry.id   fd74bb3858710d62ba3bcce45878d87b
#
_cell.length_a   1.000
_cell.length_b   1.000
_cell.length_c   1.000
_cell.angle_alpha   90.00
_cell.angle_beta   90.00
_cell.angle_gamma   90.00
#
_symmetry.space_group_name_H-M   'P 1'
#
loop_
_entity.id
_entity.type
_entity.pdbx_description
1 polymer ?
#
loop_
_entity_poly.entity_id
_entity_poly.type
_entity_poly.pdbx_seq_one_letter_code
_entity_poly.pdbx_strand_id
1 'polypeptide(L)'
;IAAHADTPRLDFKQRPLIEQPGVAQAKTHYYGGIRKYQWLARPLALHGVVIRENGESLTVNIGENPDEPVFCIADLLPHLAQKQSGQTISEAFEAEKLNIILSHSPKQGKGGKKDKDAPKEPIKEQLLDILHKKYGISEEDLITAELQAVPAGPARFVGFDKALVGGYGQDDRICVFTALEALLTAEAGQGNMAVIFWDKEEIGSDGATGAASRFFQYCVEDLARAWAPDVPASHVLLHSRALSADVQAALDPDFQEVHEKQNAAQLGCGPCFSKFTGSRGKYGASEADAEF
;
A
#
# COMPACT_ATOMS: atom_id res chain seq x y z
N ILE A 1 19.59 2.34 10.07
CA ILE A 1 18.78 1.25 9.50
C ILE A 1 17.68 1.87 8.67
N ALA A 2 17.42 1.37 7.46
CA ALA A 2 16.37 1.81 6.57
C ALA A 2 15.44 0.64 6.23
N ALA A 3 14.13 0.92 6.17
CA ALA A 3 13.08 0.01 5.73
C ALA A 3 11.98 0.83 5.05
N HIS A 4 11.04 0.22 4.33
CA HIS A 4 9.94 0.98 3.74
C HIS A 4 8.59 0.69 4.42
N ALA A 5 7.73 1.70 4.47
CA ALA A 5 6.45 1.63 5.16
C ALA A 5 5.25 1.59 4.21
N ASP A 6 5.46 1.91 2.94
CA ASP A 6 4.43 1.81 1.91
C ASP A 6 4.21 0.35 1.48
N THR A 7 3.08 0.09 0.85
CA THR A 7 2.64 -1.26 0.48
C THR A 7 1.78 -1.16 -0.78
N PRO A 8 1.81 -2.14 -1.69
CA PRO A 8 0.96 -2.14 -2.87
C PRO A 8 -0.52 -2.02 -2.54
N ARG A 9 -1.24 -1.19 -3.27
CA ARG A 9 -2.62 -0.82 -2.98
C ARG A 9 -3.38 -0.35 -4.23
N LEU A 10 -4.64 0.02 -4.06
CA LEU A 10 -5.44 0.70 -5.09
C LEU A 10 -5.77 2.12 -4.61
N ASP A 11 -5.18 3.12 -5.24
CA ASP A 11 -5.47 4.52 -4.97
C ASP A 11 -6.72 4.98 -5.73
N PHE A 12 -7.56 5.82 -5.13
CA PHE A 12 -8.67 6.45 -5.82
C PHE A 12 -8.16 7.48 -6.82
N LYS A 13 -8.77 7.51 -8.02
CA LYS A 13 -8.50 8.58 -9.00
C LYS A 13 -9.11 9.90 -8.52
N GLN A 14 -8.66 11.03 -9.07
CA GLN A 14 -9.11 12.38 -8.68
C GLN A 14 -10.63 12.57 -8.82
N ARG A 15 -11.24 11.99 -9.85
CA ARG A 15 -12.69 11.93 -10.02
C ARG A 15 -13.13 10.48 -10.03
N PRO A 16 -13.23 9.87 -8.83
CA PRO A 16 -13.36 8.43 -8.74
C PRO A 16 -14.77 7.94 -9.00
N LEU A 17 -15.79 8.73 -8.66
CA LEU A 17 -17.16 8.25 -8.61
C LEU A 17 -17.80 8.11 -9.99
N ILE A 18 -18.29 6.92 -10.27
CA ILE A 18 -19.08 6.59 -11.46
C ILE A 18 -20.34 5.80 -11.04
N GLU A 19 -21.45 6.01 -11.73
CA GLU A 19 -22.60 5.14 -11.64
C GLU A 19 -22.64 4.22 -12.86
N GLN A 20 -22.75 2.93 -12.59
CA GLN A 20 -22.97 1.88 -13.59
C GLN A 20 -24.35 1.26 -13.34
N PRO A 21 -24.92 0.45 -14.27
CA PRO A 21 -26.21 -0.18 -14.03
C PRO A 21 -26.24 -0.91 -12.67
N GLY A 22 -27.00 -0.35 -11.72
CA GLY A 22 -27.26 -0.95 -10.42
C GLY A 22 -26.25 -0.66 -9.32
N VAL A 23 -25.12 0.03 -9.56
CA VAL A 23 -24.10 0.30 -8.54
C VAL A 23 -23.40 1.64 -8.75
N ALA A 24 -23.00 2.29 -7.65
CA ALA A 24 -21.99 3.34 -7.67
C ALA A 24 -20.61 2.73 -7.34
N GLN A 25 -19.60 3.09 -8.12
CA GLN A 25 -18.25 2.57 -8.00
C GLN A 25 -17.22 3.69 -7.90
N ALA A 26 -16.07 3.37 -7.32
CA ALA A 26 -14.88 4.21 -7.42
C ALA A 26 -13.90 3.65 -8.45
N LYS A 27 -13.43 4.51 -9.35
CA LYS A 27 -12.30 4.23 -10.23
C LYS A 27 -10.99 4.30 -9.47
N THR A 28 -10.12 3.33 -9.72
CA THR A 28 -8.84 3.23 -9.04
C THR A 28 -7.65 3.25 -9.99
N HIS A 29 -6.49 3.52 -9.41
CA HIS A 29 -5.18 3.34 -10.00
C HIS A 29 -4.36 2.45 -9.06
N TYR A 30 -3.76 1.37 -9.57
CA TYR A 30 -2.95 0.52 -8.71
C TYR A 30 -1.58 1.17 -8.43
N TYR A 31 -1.11 0.99 -7.21
CA TYR A 31 0.17 1.45 -6.69
C TYR A 31 1.05 0.25 -6.40
N GLY A 32 2.29 0.25 -6.90
CA GLY A 32 3.23 -0.85 -6.73
C GLY A 32 2.97 -2.06 -7.62
N GLY A 33 3.70 -3.12 -7.41
CA GLY A 33 3.67 -4.36 -8.18
C GLY A 33 2.57 -5.31 -7.70
N ILE A 34 1.35 -5.23 -8.24
CA ILE A 34 0.24 -6.11 -7.85
C ILE A 34 -0.02 -7.24 -8.83
N ARG A 35 -0.47 -8.38 -8.29
CA ARG A 35 -1.16 -9.43 -9.04
C ARG A 35 -2.66 -9.09 -9.04
N LYS A 36 -3.14 -8.43 -10.11
CA LYS A 36 -4.49 -7.82 -10.17
C LYS A 36 -5.62 -8.77 -9.76
N TYR A 37 -5.53 -10.06 -10.11
CA TYR A 37 -6.54 -11.07 -9.76
C TYR A 37 -6.69 -11.28 -8.24
N GLN A 38 -5.66 -11.00 -7.45
CA GLN A 38 -5.72 -11.15 -5.99
C GLN A 38 -6.60 -10.09 -5.31
N TRP A 39 -6.98 -9.05 -6.03
CA TRP A 39 -7.80 -7.94 -5.53
C TRP A 39 -9.29 -8.12 -5.79
N LEU A 40 -9.66 -9.10 -6.63
CA LEU A 40 -11.03 -9.40 -7.00
C LEU A 40 -11.70 -10.28 -5.93
N ALA A 41 -13.02 -10.14 -5.78
CA ALA A 41 -13.87 -10.99 -4.96
C ALA A 41 -13.41 -11.13 -3.48
N ARG A 42 -12.73 -10.13 -2.95
CA ARG A 42 -12.27 -10.11 -1.55
C ARG A 42 -12.72 -8.85 -0.84
N PRO A 43 -12.87 -8.88 0.50
CA PRO A 43 -13.13 -7.68 1.29
C PRO A 43 -11.96 -6.69 1.19
N LEU A 44 -12.30 -5.42 0.99
CA LEU A 44 -11.38 -4.29 0.99
C LEU A 44 -11.82 -3.28 2.05
N ALA A 45 -10.84 -2.65 2.69
CA ALA A 45 -11.01 -1.51 3.57
C ALA A 45 -10.53 -0.23 2.86
N LEU A 46 -11.03 0.93 3.31
CA LEU A 46 -10.59 2.24 2.83
C LEU A 46 -9.80 2.95 3.92
N HIS A 47 -8.62 3.39 3.56
CA HIS A 47 -7.74 4.21 4.40
C HIS A 47 -7.35 5.48 3.67
N GLY A 48 -6.92 6.48 4.43
CA GLY A 48 -6.32 7.67 3.86
C GLY A 48 -6.76 8.96 4.53
N VAL A 49 -6.62 10.04 3.77
CA VAL A 49 -6.93 11.39 4.24
C VAL A 49 -7.70 12.17 3.19
N VAL A 50 -8.66 12.95 3.65
CA VAL A 50 -9.40 13.92 2.83
C VAL A 50 -9.09 15.31 3.38
N ILE A 51 -8.58 16.20 2.53
CA ILE A 51 -8.39 17.60 2.86
C ILE A 51 -9.59 18.37 2.32
N ARG A 52 -10.38 18.92 3.24
CA ARG A 52 -11.58 19.69 2.90
C ARG A 52 -11.22 21.07 2.35
N GLU A 53 -12.15 21.72 1.69
CA GLU A 53 -11.98 23.09 1.15
C GLU A 53 -11.54 24.10 2.21
N ASN A 54 -11.99 23.95 3.46
CA ASN A 54 -11.59 24.80 4.59
C ASN A 54 -10.20 24.49 5.15
N GLY A 55 -9.45 23.54 4.56
CA GLY A 55 -8.13 23.07 5.00
C GLY A 55 -8.14 22.04 6.13
N GLU A 56 -9.31 21.63 6.61
CA GLU A 56 -9.42 20.61 7.65
C GLU A 56 -9.08 19.23 7.10
N SER A 57 -8.22 18.50 7.82
CA SER A 57 -7.85 17.13 7.47
C SER A 57 -8.76 16.11 8.18
N LEU A 58 -9.35 15.22 7.41
CA LEU A 58 -10.15 14.10 7.88
C LEU A 58 -9.43 12.79 7.59
N THR A 59 -9.08 12.03 8.63
CA THR A 59 -8.58 10.67 8.46
C THR A 59 -9.73 9.71 8.17
N VAL A 60 -9.58 8.90 7.13
CA VAL A 60 -10.52 7.84 6.74
C VAL A 60 -9.95 6.49 7.13
N ASN A 61 -10.72 5.71 7.86
CA ASN A 61 -10.44 4.31 8.19
C ASN A 61 -11.78 3.58 8.28
N ILE A 62 -12.13 2.80 7.26
CA ILE A 62 -13.44 2.15 7.13
C ILE A 62 -13.23 0.73 6.62
N GLY A 63 -13.79 -0.25 7.32
CA GLY A 63 -13.81 -1.65 6.90
C GLY A 63 -12.88 -2.57 7.68
N GLU A 64 -12.25 -2.07 8.75
CA GLU A 64 -11.41 -2.87 9.64
C GLU A 64 -12.21 -3.45 10.82
N ASN A 65 -13.24 -2.76 11.27
CA ASN A 65 -14.08 -3.25 12.36
C ASN A 65 -15.20 -4.15 11.82
N PRO A 66 -15.60 -5.21 12.54
CA PRO A 66 -16.65 -6.13 12.11
C PRO A 66 -18.03 -5.47 11.83
N ASP A 67 -18.31 -4.34 12.48
CA ASP A 67 -19.58 -3.61 12.33
C ASP A 67 -19.53 -2.58 11.18
N GLU A 68 -18.40 -2.40 10.55
CA GLU A 68 -18.24 -1.49 9.41
C GLU A 68 -18.48 -2.20 8.07
N PRO A 69 -18.93 -1.46 7.05
CA PRO A 69 -19.03 -2.01 5.71
C PRO A 69 -17.63 -2.26 5.14
N VAL A 70 -17.47 -3.36 4.43
CA VAL A 70 -16.33 -3.61 3.55
C VAL A 70 -16.70 -3.31 2.10
N PHE A 71 -15.69 -3.17 1.26
CA PHE A 71 -15.83 -2.90 -0.17
C PHE A 71 -15.31 -4.08 -0.97
N CYS A 72 -15.63 -4.17 -2.24
CA CYS A 72 -15.11 -5.24 -3.10
C CYS A 72 -15.08 -4.83 -4.57
N ILE A 73 -14.31 -5.57 -5.34
CA ILE A 73 -14.30 -5.54 -6.81
C ILE A 73 -14.94 -6.85 -7.27
N ALA A 74 -15.96 -6.76 -8.11
CA ALA A 74 -16.63 -7.93 -8.65
C ALA A 74 -15.72 -8.70 -9.61
N ASP A 75 -15.90 -10.01 -9.67
CA ASP A 75 -15.29 -10.89 -10.66
C ASP A 75 -16.37 -11.63 -11.45
N LEU A 76 -15.98 -12.20 -12.58
CA LEU A 76 -16.89 -12.97 -13.43
C LEU A 76 -17.13 -14.37 -12.85
N LEU A 77 -18.37 -14.82 -12.94
CA LEU A 77 -18.70 -16.22 -12.72
C LEU A 77 -18.08 -17.09 -13.81
N PRO A 78 -17.73 -18.36 -13.51
CA PRO A 78 -17.12 -19.27 -14.49
C PRO A 78 -17.90 -19.36 -15.81
N HIS A 79 -19.23 -19.33 -15.74
CA HIS A 79 -20.10 -19.40 -16.92
C HIS A 79 -20.03 -18.18 -17.84
N LEU A 80 -19.57 -17.03 -17.33
CA LEU A 80 -19.42 -15.77 -18.06
C LEU A 80 -17.96 -15.47 -18.41
N ALA A 81 -17.00 -16.21 -17.83
CA ALA A 81 -15.57 -15.97 -17.93
C ALA A 81 -14.90 -16.67 -19.13
N GLN A 82 -15.65 -17.25 -20.06
CA GLN A 82 -15.08 -18.04 -21.17
C GLN A 82 -14.01 -17.29 -21.96
N LYS A 83 -14.27 -16.02 -22.29
CA LYS A 83 -13.30 -15.17 -23.00
C LYS A 83 -12.07 -14.89 -22.12
N GLN A 84 -12.28 -14.58 -20.86
CA GLN A 84 -11.23 -14.28 -19.90
C GLN A 84 -10.30 -15.48 -19.67
N SER A 85 -10.86 -16.69 -19.62
CA SER A 85 -10.10 -17.95 -19.43
C SER A 85 -9.14 -18.27 -20.57
N GLY A 86 -9.35 -17.70 -21.75
CA GLY A 86 -8.48 -17.86 -22.93
C GLY A 86 -7.40 -16.79 -23.06
N GLN A 87 -7.33 -15.82 -22.14
CA GLN A 87 -6.40 -14.70 -22.17
C GLN A 87 -5.19 -14.96 -21.27
N THR A 88 -4.10 -14.23 -21.51
CA THR A 88 -3.01 -14.18 -20.55
C THR A 88 -3.46 -13.49 -19.26
N ILE A 89 -2.82 -13.76 -18.12
CA ILE A 89 -3.17 -13.15 -16.83
C ILE A 89 -3.15 -11.61 -16.93
N SER A 90 -2.22 -11.05 -17.66
CA SER A 90 -2.11 -9.59 -17.82
C SER A 90 -3.29 -8.98 -18.60
N GLU A 91 -3.83 -9.71 -19.57
CA GLU A 91 -4.96 -9.29 -20.41
C GLU A 91 -6.32 -9.57 -19.74
N ALA A 92 -6.42 -10.70 -19.02
CA ALA A 92 -7.65 -11.12 -18.36
C ALA A 92 -8.10 -10.14 -17.27
N PHE A 93 -7.14 -9.53 -16.56
CA PHE A 93 -7.39 -8.58 -15.47
C PHE A 93 -6.90 -7.19 -15.83
N GLU A 94 -7.77 -6.42 -16.49
CA GLU A 94 -7.47 -5.05 -16.91
C GLU A 94 -7.47 -4.10 -15.71
N ALA A 95 -6.43 -3.25 -15.59
CA ALA A 95 -6.31 -2.29 -14.50
C ALA A 95 -7.52 -1.33 -14.40
N GLU A 96 -8.03 -0.86 -15.55
CA GLU A 96 -9.18 0.06 -15.61
C GLU A 96 -10.51 -0.58 -15.18
N LYS A 97 -10.54 -1.89 -14.96
CA LYS A 97 -11.69 -2.63 -14.43
C LYS A 97 -11.60 -2.93 -12.93
N LEU A 98 -10.56 -2.50 -12.25
CA LEU A 98 -10.44 -2.59 -10.80
C LEU A 98 -11.27 -1.49 -10.12
N ASN A 99 -12.57 -1.45 -10.42
CA ASN A 99 -13.51 -0.46 -9.87
C ASN A 99 -14.18 -1.02 -8.62
N ILE A 100 -14.11 -0.27 -7.54
CA ILE A 100 -14.58 -0.70 -6.22
C ILE A 100 -16.05 -0.37 -6.07
N ILE A 101 -16.89 -1.34 -5.70
CA ILE A 101 -18.31 -1.14 -5.41
C ILE A 101 -18.43 -0.40 -4.08
N LEU A 102 -19.10 0.78 -4.12
CA LEU A 102 -19.30 1.64 -2.95
C LEU A 102 -20.76 1.66 -2.48
N SER A 103 -21.74 1.57 -3.39
CA SER A 103 -23.16 1.66 -3.05
C SER A 103 -24.02 1.00 -4.12
N HIS A 104 -25.26 0.63 -3.71
CA HIS A 104 -26.29 0.07 -4.59
C HIS A 104 -27.64 0.76 -4.42
N SER A 105 -27.92 1.35 -3.25
CA SER A 105 -29.24 1.93 -2.97
C SER A 105 -29.45 3.24 -3.69
N PRO A 106 -30.50 3.39 -4.51
CA PRO A 106 -30.81 4.65 -5.18
C PRO A 106 -31.45 5.65 -4.21
N LYS A 107 -31.20 6.94 -4.43
CA LYS A 107 -31.92 8.02 -3.77
C LYS A 107 -33.41 7.97 -4.14
N GLN A 108 -34.28 7.95 -3.15
CA GLN A 108 -35.71 7.94 -3.40
C GLN A 108 -36.17 9.33 -3.87
N GLY A 109 -36.83 9.39 -5.02
CA GLY A 109 -37.49 10.60 -5.51
C GLY A 109 -38.69 11.00 -4.61
N LYS A 110 -38.95 12.30 -4.52
CA LYS A 110 -40.01 12.87 -3.67
C LYS A 110 -41.45 12.64 -4.17
N GLY A 111 -41.67 11.86 -5.20
CA GLY A 111 -43.04 11.61 -5.70
C GLY A 111 -43.09 10.83 -7.01
N GLY A 112 -44.12 10.10 -7.19
CA GLY A 112 -44.72 9.34 -8.28
C GLY A 112 -44.06 9.24 -9.65
N LYS A 113 -44.46 8.23 -10.38
CA LYS A 113 -43.92 7.63 -11.63
C LYS A 113 -43.44 8.53 -12.80
N LYS A 114 -43.33 9.85 -12.68
CA LYS A 114 -42.76 10.79 -13.69
C LYS A 114 -42.22 12.05 -13.02
N ASP A 115 -41.28 11.91 -12.10
CA ASP A 115 -40.56 13.07 -11.59
C ASP A 115 -39.54 13.55 -12.65
N LYS A 116 -39.80 14.73 -13.23
CA LYS A 116 -38.86 15.34 -14.21
C LYS A 116 -37.55 15.76 -13.56
N ASP A 117 -37.52 15.81 -12.23
CA ASP A 117 -36.37 16.20 -11.41
C ASP A 117 -35.69 14.98 -10.78
N ALA A 118 -36.01 13.76 -11.26
CA ALA A 118 -35.29 12.56 -10.80
C ALA A 118 -33.80 12.63 -11.19
N PRO A 119 -32.90 12.31 -10.25
CA PRO A 119 -31.46 12.35 -10.51
C PRO A 119 -31.08 11.44 -11.68
N LYS A 120 -30.10 11.87 -12.48
CA LYS A 120 -29.57 11.03 -13.55
C LYS A 120 -28.75 9.85 -13.02
N GLU A 121 -28.08 10.06 -11.87
CA GLU A 121 -27.25 9.08 -11.17
C GLU A 121 -27.74 8.91 -9.72
N PRO A 122 -28.91 8.24 -9.52
CA PRO A 122 -29.56 8.22 -8.21
C PRO A 122 -28.78 7.44 -7.13
N ILE A 123 -27.98 6.45 -7.52
CA ILE A 123 -27.16 5.68 -6.58
C ILE A 123 -25.93 6.49 -6.14
N LYS A 124 -25.30 7.18 -7.07
CA LYS A 124 -24.19 8.10 -6.79
C LYS A 124 -24.64 9.25 -5.89
N GLU A 125 -25.82 9.85 -6.17
CA GLU A 125 -26.34 10.91 -5.31
C GLU A 125 -26.67 10.41 -3.90
N GLN A 126 -27.20 9.20 -3.76
CA GLN A 126 -27.42 8.60 -2.43
C GLN A 126 -26.09 8.36 -1.72
N LEU A 127 -25.07 7.89 -2.42
CA LEU A 127 -23.72 7.74 -1.86
C LEU A 127 -23.16 9.07 -1.38
N LEU A 128 -23.27 10.13 -2.17
CA LEU A 128 -22.82 11.49 -1.79
C LEU A 128 -23.56 12.01 -0.56
N ASP A 129 -24.90 11.77 -0.46
CA ASP A 129 -25.67 12.09 0.74
C ASP A 129 -25.13 11.36 1.99
N ILE A 130 -24.73 10.08 1.85
CA ILE A 130 -24.13 9.30 2.93
C ILE A 130 -22.76 9.86 3.33
N LEU A 131 -21.90 10.11 2.35
CA LEU A 131 -20.56 10.67 2.58
C LEU A 131 -20.64 12.03 3.27
N HIS A 132 -21.54 12.88 2.80
CA HIS A 132 -21.74 14.20 3.39
C HIS A 132 -22.29 14.12 4.83
N LYS A 133 -23.33 13.33 5.08
CA LYS A 133 -23.96 13.23 6.40
C LYS A 133 -23.09 12.56 7.44
N LYS A 134 -22.37 11.50 7.06
CA LYS A 134 -21.59 10.70 8.01
C LYS A 134 -20.17 11.22 8.21
N TYR A 135 -19.56 11.73 7.15
CA TYR A 135 -18.15 12.10 7.14
C TYR A 135 -17.91 13.57 6.78
N GLY A 136 -18.94 14.31 6.35
CA GLY A 136 -18.80 15.69 5.89
C GLY A 136 -17.97 15.83 4.63
N ILE A 137 -17.95 14.81 3.77
CA ILE A 137 -17.21 14.76 2.51
C ILE A 137 -18.12 15.12 1.35
N SER A 138 -17.72 16.06 0.51
CA SER A 138 -18.34 16.39 -0.78
C SER A 138 -17.65 15.62 -1.93
N GLU A 139 -18.21 15.68 -3.14
CA GLU A 139 -17.54 15.09 -4.32
C GLU A 139 -16.26 15.83 -4.68
N GLU A 140 -16.23 17.15 -4.48
CA GLU A 140 -15.08 18.01 -4.72
C GLU A 140 -13.91 17.67 -3.80
N ASP A 141 -14.17 17.32 -2.55
CA ASP A 141 -13.14 16.92 -1.59
C ASP A 141 -12.38 15.66 -2.03
N LEU A 142 -13.00 14.81 -2.86
CA LEU A 142 -12.35 13.61 -3.38
C LEU A 142 -11.24 13.90 -4.40
N ILE A 143 -11.22 15.09 -5.01
CA ILE A 143 -10.22 15.46 -6.03
C ILE A 143 -8.80 15.50 -5.44
N THR A 144 -8.68 15.99 -4.21
CA THR A 144 -7.41 16.13 -3.49
C THR A 144 -7.22 15.06 -2.42
N ALA A 145 -8.19 14.17 -2.25
CA ALA A 145 -8.12 13.10 -1.26
C ALA A 145 -7.06 12.06 -1.63
N GLU A 146 -6.33 11.60 -0.63
CA GLU A 146 -5.46 10.43 -0.72
C GLU A 146 -6.19 9.24 -0.10
N LEU A 147 -7.07 8.61 -0.86
CA LEU A 147 -7.83 7.43 -0.44
C LEU A 147 -7.30 6.17 -1.11
N GLN A 148 -7.13 5.15 -0.30
CA GLN A 148 -6.52 3.89 -0.65
C GLN A 148 -7.46 2.73 -0.28
N ALA A 149 -7.61 1.78 -1.18
CA ALA A 149 -8.26 0.52 -0.87
C ALA A 149 -7.22 -0.57 -0.67
N VAL A 150 -7.36 -1.30 0.41
CA VAL A 150 -6.45 -2.36 0.84
C VAL A 150 -7.23 -3.59 1.27
N PRO A 151 -6.63 -4.80 1.28
CA PRO A 151 -7.27 -5.98 1.85
C PRO A 151 -7.71 -5.75 3.30
N ALA A 152 -9.00 -5.96 3.58
CA ALA A 152 -9.58 -5.77 4.91
C ALA A 152 -9.25 -6.92 5.87
N GLY A 153 -9.15 -6.59 7.13
CA GLY A 153 -9.05 -7.54 8.24
C GLY A 153 -7.66 -7.69 8.83
N PRO A 154 -7.59 -8.22 10.05
CA PRO A 154 -6.35 -8.31 10.82
C PRO A 154 -5.43 -9.41 10.29
N ALA A 155 -4.13 -9.28 10.59
CA ALA A 155 -3.19 -10.36 10.46
C ALA A 155 -3.64 -11.58 11.32
N ARG A 156 -3.34 -12.78 10.83
CA ARG A 156 -3.74 -14.04 11.49
C ARG A 156 -2.60 -15.04 11.51
N PHE A 157 -2.62 -15.91 12.49
CA PHE A 157 -1.78 -17.09 12.46
C PHE A 157 -2.19 -18.04 11.34
N VAL A 158 -1.19 -18.62 10.67
CA VAL A 158 -1.34 -19.58 9.59
C VAL A 158 -0.77 -20.92 10.01
N GLY A 159 -1.46 -22.00 9.65
CA GLY A 159 -1.13 -23.38 10.05
C GLY A 159 -1.73 -23.77 11.39
N PHE A 160 -1.85 -25.08 11.62
CA PHE A 160 -2.38 -25.63 12.88
C PHE A 160 -1.48 -25.32 14.07
N ASP A 161 -0.19 -25.25 13.83
CA ASP A 161 0.85 -24.93 14.82
C ASP A 161 1.00 -23.44 15.10
N LYS A 162 0.32 -22.59 14.32
CA LYS A 162 0.39 -21.12 14.42
C LYS A 162 1.81 -20.57 14.27
N ALA A 163 2.66 -21.26 13.52
CA ALA A 163 4.06 -20.91 13.37
C ALA A 163 4.30 -19.77 12.38
N LEU A 164 3.32 -19.43 11.54
CA LEU A 164 3.38 -18.36 10.56
C LEU A 164 2.35 -17.26 10.87
N VAL A 165 2.64 -16.05 10.46
CA VAL A 165 1.72 -14.92 10.50
C VAL A 165 1.45 -14.46 9.08
N GLY A 166 0.18 -14.50 8.67
CA GLY A 166 -0.29 -13.99 7.39
C GLY A 166 -1.02 -12.66 7.57
N GLY A 167 -0.69 -11.67 6.78
CA GLY A 167 -1.33 -10.36 6.82
C GLY A 167 -0.90 -9.50 5.64
N TYR A 168 -1.74 -8.53 5.31
CA TYR A 168 -1.40 -7.50 4.34
C TYR A 168 -0.35 -6.54 4.92
N GLY A 169 0.63 -6.15 4.11
CA GLY A 169 1.64 -5.17 4.50
C GLY A 169 2.82 -5.75 5.29
N GLN A 170 3.03 -7.07 5.31
CA GLN A 170 4.24 -7.68 5.84
C GLN A 170 5.48 -7.16 5.12
N ASP A 171 5.38 -6.94 3.83
CA ASP A 171 6.29 -6.19 3.00
C ASP A 171 5.96 -4.69 3.09
N ASP A 172 6.77 -3.84 3.75
CA ASP A 172 7.96 -4.24 4.52
C ASP A 172 7.81 -3.83 6.00
N ARG A 173 6.60 -3.83 6.53
CA ARG A 173 6.32 -3.41 7.92
C ARG A 173 6.97 -4.29 8.97
N ILE A 174 7.35 -5.52 8.61
CA ILE A 174 8.09 -6.37 9.53
C ILE A 174 9.51 -5.80 9.76
N CYS A 175 10.17 -5.32 8.71
CA CYS A 175 11.47 -4.67 8.87
C CYS A 175 11.35 -3.29 9.51
N VAL A 176 10.29 -2.53 9.23
CA VAL A 176 9.97 -1.28 9.94
C VAL A 176 9.86 -1.53 11.44
N PHE A 177 9.08 -2.53 11.83
CA PHE A 177 8.88 -2.88 13.24
C PHE A 177 10.19 -3.32 13.91
N THR A 178 10.92 -4.24 13.30
CA THR A 178 12.16 -4.76 13.88
C THR A 178 13.26 -3.71 13.94
N ALA A 179 13.34 -2.80 12.96
CA ALA A 179 14.27 -1.68 12.97
C ALA A 179 13.93 -0.68 14.10
N LEU A 180 12.65 -0.39 14.32
CA LEU A 180 12.19 0.45 15.42
C LEU A 180 12.54 -0.17 16.78
N GLU A 181 12.23 -1.45 16.98
CA GLU A 181 12.56 -2.18 18.21
C GLU A 181 14.05 -2.20 18.46
N ALA A 182 14.87 -2.41 17.43
CA ALA A 182 16.32 -2.35 17.55
C ALA A 182 16.82 -0.97 18.05
N LEU A 183 16.24 0.12 17.54
CA LEU A 183 16.58 1.47 18.00
C LEU A 183 16.15 1.70 19.46
N LEU A 184 14.95 1.29 19.81
CA LEU A 184 14.40 1.51 21.17
C LEU A 184 15.08 0.68 22.24
N THR A 185 15.66 -0.46 21.89
CA THR A 185 16.36 -1.38 22.82
C THR A 185 17.87 -1.23 22.81
N ALA A 186 18.41 -0.41 21.90
CA ALA A 186 19.84 -0.18 21.82
C ALA A 186 20.42 0.48 23.08
N GLU A 187 21.58 0.00 23.52
CA GLU A 187 22.27 0.59 24.65
C GLU A 187 22.89 1.96 24.26
N ALA A 188 22.69 2.95 25.15
CA ALA A 188 23.28 4.26 24.96
C ALA A 188 24.82 4.20 24.98
N GLY A 189 25.49 4.95 24.10
CA GLY A 189 26.95 5.12 24.10
C GLY A 189 27.71 4.34 23.02
N GLN A 190 27.03 3.60 22.15
CA GLN A 190 27.66 2.88 21.03
C GLN A 190 27.73 3.71 19.73
N GLY A 191 27.56 5.02 19.80
CA GLY A 191 27.52 5.93 18.65
C GLY A 191 26.13 6.45 18.36
N ASN A 192 26.00 7.23 17.30
CA ASN A 192 24.70 7.74 16.83
C ASN A 192 24.02 6.71 15.96
N MET A 193 22.76 6.43 16.25
CA MET A 193 21.93 5.54 15.45
C MET A 193 20.71 6.28 14.92
N ALA A 194 20.32 5.97 13.70
CA ALA A 194 19.13 6.47 13.08
C ALA A 194 18.35 5.34 12.41
N VAL A 195 17.03 5.41 12.47
CA VAL A 195 16.13 4.56 11.69
C VAL A 195 15.33 5.45 10.79
N ILE A 196 15.18 5.07 9.54
CA ILE A 196 14.38 5.78 8.55
C ILE A 196 13.38 4.83 7.92
N PHE A 197 12.13 5.29 7.82
CA PHE A 197 11.04 4.57 7.17
C PHE A 197 10.67 5.31 5.90
N TRP A 198 11.04 4.71 4.77
CA TRP A 198 10.80 5.27 3.47
C TRP A 198 9.34 5.07 3.03
N ASP A 199 8.86 6.01 2.25
CA ASP A 199 7.67 5.89 1.42
C ASP A 199 8.10 5.71 -0.04
N LYS A 200 7.19 5.26 -0.90
CA LYS A 200 7.40 5.14 -2.36
C LYS A 200 8.40 4.06 -2.82
N GLU A 201 8.82 3.13 -1.96
CA GLU A 201 9.70 2.03 -2.37
C GLU A 201 9.05 1.21 -3.49
N GLU A 202 7.78 0.86 -3.31
CA GLU A 202 6.99 -0.01 -4.20
C GLU A 202 6.78 0.56 -5.62
N ILE A 203 7.10 1.82 -5.83
CA ILE A 203 7.03 2.50 -7.14
C ILE A 203 8.39 3.04 -7.60
N GLY A 204 9.49 2.62 -6.97
CA GLY A 204 10.86 2.95 -7.37
C GLY A 204 11.50 4.06 -6.57
N SER A 205 11.02 4.35 -5.37
CA SER A 205 11.59 5.34 -4.42
C SER A 205 11.59 6.79 -4.89
N ASP A 206 10.91 7.10 -5.98
CA ASP A 206 10.79 8.47 -6.51
C ASP A 206 9.81 9.32 -5.69
N GLY A 207 9.97 10.65 -5.79
CA GLY A 207 9.12 11.62 -5.11
C GLY A 207 9.75 12.20 -3.85
N ALA A 208 9.03 13.13 -3.21
CA ALA A 208 9.56 13.93 -2.09
C ALA A 208 9.78 13.12 -0.80
N THR A 209 9.12 11.98 -0.65
CA THR A 209 9.15 11.11 0.53
C THR A 209 9.87 9.78 0.30
N GLY A 210 10.32 9.52 -0.94
CA GLY A 210 11.05 8.32 -1.31
C GLY A 210 12.54 8.39 -1.00
N ALA A 211 13.20 7.26 -1.06
CA ALA A 211 14.64 7.16 -0.77
C ALA A 211 15.53 7.91 -1.77
N ALA A 212 15.05 8.14 -3.00
CA ALA A 212 15.74 8.95 -4.00
C ALA A 212 15.65 10.46 -3.72
N SER A 213 14.85 10.90 -2.75
CA SER A 213 14.75 12.29 -2.34
C SER A 213 15.96 12.74 -1.52
N ARG A 214 16.09 14.07 -1.34
CA ARG A 214 17.10 14.63 -0.44
C ARG A 214 16.66 14.75 1.02
N PHE A 215 15.50 14.23 1.36
CA PHE A 215 14.93 14.37 2.70
C PHE A 215 15.91 13.90 3.79
N PHE A 216 16.48 12.70 3.63
CA PHE A 216 17.44 12.17 4.60
C PHE A 216 18.69 13.03 4.70
N GLN A 217 19.20 13.52 3.58
CA GLN A 217 20.34 14.42 3.57
C GLN A 217 20.06 15.69 4.39
N TYR A 218 18.89 16.31 4.23
CA TYR A 218 18.51 17.49 5.00
C TYR A 218 18.37 17.20 6.50
N CYS A 219 17.81 16.05 6.87
CA CYS A 219 17.79 15.63 8.27
C CYS A 219 19.21 15.50 8.86
N VAL A 220 20.14 14.88 8.12
CA VAL A 220 21.55 14.74 8.56
C VAL A 220 22.22 16.10 8.64
N GLU A 221 21.97 17.03 7.72
CA GLU A 221 22.49 18.40 7.76
C GLU A 221 22.02 19.15 9.03
N ASP A 222 20.75 19.02 9.39
CA ASP A 222 20.19 19.67 10.58
C ASP A 222 20.75 19.05 11.87
N LEU A 223 20.91 17.73 11.94
CA LEU A 223 21.54 17.04 13.08
C LEU A 223 23.01 17.39 13.20
N ALA A 224 23.76 17.37 12.11
CA ALA A 224 25.19 17.75 12.09
C ALA A 224 25.37 19.21 12.56
N ARG A 225 24.55 20.12 12.07
CA ARG A 225 24.58 21.53 12.51
C ARG A 225 24.32 21.69 14.01
N ALA A 226 23.41 20.87 14.56
CA ALA A 226 23.08 20.94 15.98
C ALA A 226 24.14 20.32 16.90
N TRP A 227 24.79 19.23 16.48
CA TRP A 227 25.68 18.43 17.35
C TRP A 227 27.16 18.58 17.04
N ALA A 228 27.52 18.86 15.79
CA ALA A 228 28.90 18.97 15.32
C ALA A 228 29.01 20.02 14.19
N PRO A 229 28.82 21.33 14.49
CA PRO A 229 28.65 22.38 13.48
C PRO A 229 29.86 22.53 12.54
N ASP A 230 31.04 22.06 12.96
CA ASP A 230 32.26 22.12 12.17
C ASP A 230 32.43 20.91 11.22
N VAL A 231 31.51 19.93 11.28
CA VAL A 231 31.55 18.71 10.46
C VAL A 231 30.51 18.79 9.35
N PRO A 232 30.93 18.81 8.07
CA PRO A 232 29.99 18.74 6.96
C PRO A 232 29.13 17.49 6.99
N ALA A 233 27.83 17.59 6.71
CA ALA A 233 26.93 16.43 6.66
C ALA A 233 27.38 15.34 5.66
N SER A 234 28.04 15.73 4.57
CA SER A 234 28.64 14.80 3.61
C SER A 234 29.73 13.90 4.25
N HIS A 235 30.48 14.43 5.21
CA HIS A 235 31.47 13.62 5.97
C HIS A 235 30.77 12.69 6.97
N VAL A 236 29.68 13.13 7.59
CA VAL A 236 28.85 12.26 8.44
C VAL A 236 28.34 11.07 7.63
N LEU A 237 27.78 11.33 6.45
CA LEU A 237 27.27 10.27 5.56
C LEU A 237 28.38 9.34 5.07
N LEU A 238 29.55 9.89 4.68
CA LEU A 238 30.68 9.12 4.21
C LEU A 238 31.19 8.12 5.26
N HIS A 239 31.14 8.48 6.54
CA HIS A 239 31.61 7.64 7.65
C HIS A 239 30.46 6.88 8.34
N SER A 240 29.26 6.93 7.79
CA SER A 240 28.12 6.16 8.28
C SER A 240 28.09 4.77 7.66
N ARG A 241 27.52 3.83 8.39
CA ARG A 241 27.18 2.48 7.91
C ARG A 241 25.68 2.36 7.82
N ALA A 242 25.18 1.67 6.81
CA ALA A 242 23.76 1.52 6.58
C ALA A 242 23.37 0.04 6.46
N LEU A 243 22.27 -0.32 7.11
CA LEU A 243 21.54 -1.56 6.85
C LEU A 243 20.28 -1.18 6.08
N SER A 244 20.14 -1.69 4.87
CA SER A 244 18.89 -1.59 4.09
C SER A 244 18.13 -2.89 4.31
N ALA A 245 16.99 -2.79 4.96
CA ALA A 245 16.15 -3.92 5.30
C ALA A 245 14.94 -3.98 4.35
N ASP A 246 14.59 -5.17 3.96
CA ASP A 246 13.45 -5.50 3.13
C ASP A 246 13.12 -6.98 3.30
N VAL A 247 11.91 -7.41 2.96
CA VAL A 247 11.56 -8.82 3.00
C VAL A 247 12.16 -9.58 1.82
N GLN A 248 12.49 -10.83 2.06
CA GLN A 248 13.04 -11.75 1.06
C GLN A 248 12.07 -12.92 0.85
N ALA A 249 11.76 -13.24 -0.40
CA ALA A 249 10.99 -14.41 -0.72
C ALA A 249 11.74 -15.69 -0.32
N ALA A 250 11.15 -16.49 0.56
CA ALA A 250 11.68 -17.80 0.89
C ALA A 250 11.42 -18.80 -0.25
N LEU A 251 12.21 -19.89 -0.29
CA LEU A 251 12.01 -20.97 -1.23
C LEU A 251 10.59 -21.54 -1.10
N ASP A 252 9.77 -21.34 -2.13
CA ASP A 252 8.40 -21.83 -2.17
C ASP A 252 8.39 -23.32 -2.54
N PRO A 253 7.71 -24.20 -1.78
CA PRO A 253 7.69 -25.61 -2.06
C PRO A 253 7.00 -26.00 -3.38
N ASP A 254 6.03 -25.20 -3.83
CA ASP A 254 5.26 -25.45 -5.06
C ASP A 254 5.86 -24.76 -6.29
N PHE A 255 6.75 -23.77 -6.11
CA PHE A 255 7.37 -22.98 -7.17
C PHE A 255 8.90 -22.93 -7.04
N GLN A 256 9.53 -24.06 -6.75
CA GLN A 256 10.97 -24.11 -6.53
C GLN A 256 11.81 -23.73 -7.75
N GLU A 257 11.26 -23.82 -8.95
CA GLU A 257 11.92 -23.52 -10.21
C GLU A 257 12.16 -22.01 -10.43
N VAL A 258 11.45 -21.14 -9.69
CA VAL A 258 11.66 -19.68 -9.79
C VAL A 258 12.81 -19.20 -8.89
N HIS A 259 13.41 -20.08 -8.09
CA HIS A 259 14.51 -19.77 -7.18
C HIS A 259 15.83 -20.44 -7.61
N GLU A 260 16.92 -19.77 -7.37
CA GLU A 260 18.24 -20.42 -7.34
C GLU A 260 18.41 -21.08 -5.96
N LYS A 261 18.23 -22.40 -5.93
CA LYS A 261 18.04 -23.18 -4.68
C LYS A 261 19.20 -23.12 -3.69
N GLN A 262 20.42 -22.97 -4.20
CA GLN A 262 21.62 -22.98 -3.35
C GLN A 262 21.71 -21.72 -2.48
N ASN A 263 21.23 -20.58 -2.99
CA ASN A 263 21.32 -19.29 -2.32
C ASN A 263 19.94 -18.71 -1.92
N ALA A 264 18.87 -19.47 -2.12
CA ALA A 264 17.53 -19.03 -1.75
C ALA A 264 17.36 -19.00 -0.22
N ALA A 265 16.67 -17.99 0.27
CA ALA A 265 16.26 -17.92 1.67
C ALA A 265 15.32 -19.10 2.01
N GLN A 266 15.40 -19.58 3.23
CA GLN A 266 14.57 -20.68 3.72
C GLN A 266 13.74 -20.22 4.91
N LEU A 267 12.47 -20.54 4.89
CA LEU A 267 11.55 -20.20 5.96
C LEU A 267 12.00 -20.84 7.29
N GLY A 268 11.98 -20.06 8.37
CA GLY A 268 12.36 -20.51 9.70
C GLY A 268 13.87 -20.51 9.99
N CYS A 269 14.72 -20.09 9.04
CA CYS A 269 16.18 -20.03 9.22
C CYS A 269 16.69 -18.69 9.76
N GLY A 270 15.79 -17.75 10.08
CA GLY A 270 16.15 -16.44 10.61
C GLY A 270 16.39 -15.39 9.53
N PRO A 271 17.01 -14.24 9.86
CA PRO A 271 17.33 -13.18 8.91
C PRO A 271 18.26 -13.68 7.81
N CYS A 272 18.07 -13.18 6.58
CA CYS A 272 18.96 -13.46 5.48
C CYS A 272 19.70 -12.20 5.04
N PHE A 273 20.93 -12.37 4.52
CA PHE A 273 21.70 -11.30 3.94
C PHE A 273 21.74 -11.47 2.43
N SER A 274 21.29 -10.45 1.70
CA SER A 274 21.34 -10.42 0.25
C SER A 274 22.63 -9.73 -0.20
N LYS A 275 23.51 -10.48 -0.86
CA LYS A 275 24.74 -9.90 -1.43
C LYS A 275 24.45 -9.09 -2.69
N PHE A 276 23.43 -9.45 -3.44
CA PHE A 276 23.07 -8.82 -4.70
C PHE A 276 21.67 -8.27 -4.59
N THR A 277 21.51 -7.00 -4.96
CA THR A 277 20.23 -6.32 -5.09
C THR A 277 19.92 -6.02 -6.54
N GLY A 278 18.67 -5.73 -6.86
CA GLY A 278 18.22 -5.33 -8.17
C GLY A 278 16.98 -6.06 -8.63
N SER A 279 16.45 -5.62 -9.77
CA SER A 279 15.25 -6.16 -10.36
C SER A 279 15.54 -6.88 -11.69
N ARG A 280 14.63 -7.75 -12.12
CA ARG A 280 14.69 -8.43 -13.42
C ARG A 280 15.93 -9.30 -13.61
N GLY A 281 16.23 -10.16 -12.65
CA GLY A 281 17.31 -11.11 -12.74
C GLY A 281 18.68 -10.50 -12.43
N LYS A 282 19.61 -10.52 -13.37
CA LYS A 282 21.03 -10.19 -13.12
C LYS A 282 21.39 -8.70 -13.29
N TYR A 283 20.43 -7.81 -13.29
CA TYR A 283 20.63 -6.36 -13.39
C TYR A 283 20.88 -5.68 -12.03
N GLY A 284 21.20 -6.45 -11.02
CA GLY A 284 21.55 -5.94 -9.71
C GLY A 284 23.03 -5.71 -9.54
N ALA A 285 23.38 -4.97 -8.51
CA ALA A 285 24.75 -4.77 -8.04
C ALA A 285 25.01 -5.56 -6.76
N SER A 286 26.30 -5.77 -6.44
CA SER A 286 26.67 -6.18 -5.10
C SER A 286 26.70 -4.95 -4.21
N GLU A 287 25.74 -4.86 -3.27
CA GLU A 287 25.60 -3.74 -2.34
C GLU A 287 26.19 -4.08 -0.96
N ALA A 288 26.46 -5.35 -0.70
CA ALA A 288 26.99 -5.77 0.59
C ALA A 288 28.45 -5.35 0.77
N ASP A 289 28.73 -4.61 1.83
CA ASP A 289 30.08 -4.32 2.28
C ASP A 289 30.67 -5.56 2.97
N ALA A 290 31.82 -6.01 2.50
CA ALA A 290 32.48 -7.23 3.01
C ALA A 290 33.07 -7.06 4.42
N GLU A 291 33.36 -5.82 4.86
CA GLU A 291 33.86 -5.54 6.20
C GLU A 291 32.75 -5.34 7.23
N PHE A 292 31.59 -4.88 6.79
CA PHE A 292 30.41 -4.64 7.63
C PHE A 292 29.58 -5.90 7.83
#